data_cafcece49cc78509702958c917aacfb7
#
_entry.id   cafcece49cc78509702958c917aacfb7
#
_cell.length_a   1.000
_cell.length_b   1.000
_cell.length_c   1.000
_cell.angle_alpha   90.00
_cell.angle_beta   90.00
_cell.angle_gamma   90.00
#
_symmetry.space_group_name_H-M   'P 1'
#
loop_
_entity.id
_entity.type
_entity.pdbx_description
1 polymer ?
#
loop_
_entity_poly.entity_id
_entity_poly.type
_entity_poly.pdbx_seq_one_letter_code
_entity_poly.pdbx_strand_id
1 'polypeptide(L)'
;MKKQSKYKPKPVLVNPLAFVIESITPVAKHEGSLLNLKLKNHNALAMLVKGEARRKELDVLISALNTCEALVLMGFGTEYAFVAKNGLDALLEVCKRGMRTDHYILKGAEMQTLDEAMQLHDKQLEIVTVGELDRSQRIVRDVLRSKKVKVINDKEKVK
;
A
#
# COMPACT_ATOMS: atom_id res chain seq x y z
N MET A 1 13.29 13.26 -44.19
CA MET A 1 13.18 13.22 -42.70
C MET A 1 13.32 11.77 -42.21
N LYS A 2 14.38 11.43 -41.46
CA LYS A 2 14.55 10.09 -40.85
C LYS A 2 13.55 9.92 -39.70
N LYS A 3 12.66 8.91 -39.80
CA LYS A 3 11.77 8.54 -38.67
C LYS A 3 12.64 8.09 -37.48
N GLN A 4 12.55 8.79 -36.38
CA GLN A 4 13.18 8.36 -35.13
C GLN A 4 12.55 7.03 -34.65
N SER A 5 13.41 6.06 -34.35
CA SER A 5 13.00 4.77 -33.82
C SER A 5 12.30 4.95 -32.47
N LYS A 6 11.10 4.36 -32.32
CA LYS A 6 10.35 4.29 -31.06
C LYS A 6 10.92 3.24 -30.09
N TYR A 7 12.04 2.63 -30.45
CA TYR A 7 12.68 1.60 -29.61
C TYR A 7 13.26 2.25 -28.34
N LYS A 8 12.71 1.89 -27.18
CA LYS A 8 13.30 2.16 -25.88
C LYS A 8 14.10 0.93 -25.48
N PRO A 9 15.45 1.01 -25.37
CA PRO A 9 16.25 -0.13 -24.92
C PRO A 9 15.79 -0.58 -23.55
N LYS A 10 15.67 -1.89 -23.35
CA LYS A 10 15.40 -2.45 -22.02
C LYS A 10 16.61 -2.16 -21.13
N PRO A 11 16.40 -1.80 -19.85
CA PRO A 11 17.51 -1.61 -18.92
C PRO A 11 18.31 -2.92 -18.82
N VAL A 12 19.61 -2.81 -19.04
CA VAL A 12 20.53 -3.95 -18.90
C VAL A 12 20.77 -4.15 -17.40
N LEU A 13 20.47 -5.35 -16.90
CA LEU A 13 20.84 -5.74 -15.53
C LEU A 13 22.37 -5.88 -15.49
N VAL A 14 23.02 -4.98 -14.75
CA VAL A 14 24.50 -4.96 -14.62
C VAL A 14 25.02 -6.23 -13.95
N ASN A 15 24.25 -6.81 -13.03
CA ASN A 15 24.55 -8.08 -12.37
C ASN A 15 23.26 -8.90 -12.16
N PRO A 16 22.91 -9.81 -13.10
CA PRO A 16 21.71 -10.63 -12.99
C PRO A 16 21.68 -11.52 -11.75
N LEU A 17 22.85 -12.04 -11.32
CA LEU A 17 22.94 -12.92 -10.15
C LEU A 17 22.66 -12.14 -8.86
N ALA A 18 23.22 -10.94 -8.72
CA ALA A 18 22.95 -10.09 -7.57
C ALA A 18 21.45 -9.74 -7.48
N PHE A 19 20.80 -9.50 -8.61
CA PHE A 19 19.36 -9.25 -8.65
C PHE A 19 18.55 -10.48 -8.18
N VAL A 20 18.93 -11.67 -8.61
CA VAL A 20 18.26 -12.91 -8.16
C VAL A 20 18.46 -13.12 -6.66
N ILE A 21 19.68 -12.97 -6.15
CA ILE A 21 19.98 -13.09 -4.72
C ILE A 21 19.15 -12.07 -3.91
N GLU A 22 19.12 -10.82 -4.34
CA GLU A 22 18.34 -9.76 -3.68
C GLU A 22 16.85 -10.11 -3.66
N SER A 23 16.30 -10.60 -4.77
CA SER A 23 14.88 -10.91 -4.88
C SER A 23 14.41 -12.05 -3.98
N ILE A 24 15.28 -13.02 -3.66
CA ILE A 24 14.97 -14.13 -2.74
C ILE A 24 15.35 -13.80 -1.28
N THR A 25 15.98 -12.66 -1.03
CA THR A 25 16.34 -12.23 0.32
C THR A 25 15.10 -11.81 1.09
N PRO A 26 14.86 -12.30 2.33
CA PRO A 26 13.78 -11.82 3.18
C PRO A 26 13.89 -10.32 3.44
N VAL A 27 12.77 -9.60 3.41
CA VAL A 27 12.73 -8.17 3.75
C VAL A 27 13.25 -7.93 5.16
N ALA A 28 13.00 -8.85 6.08
CA ALA A 28 13.48 -8.81 7.46
C ALA A 28 15.01 -8.72 7.60
N LYS A 29 15.78 -9.19 6.61
CA LYS A 29 17.26 -9.04 6.61
C LYS A 29 17.71 -7.58 6.35
N HIS A 30 16.84 -6.74 5.82
CA HIS A 30 17.09 -5.31 5.62
C HIS A 30 16.51 -4.50 6.79
N GLU A 31 16.95 -4.79 8.02
CA GLU A 31 16.37 -4.28 9.27
C GLU A 31 16.12 -2.76 9.25
N GLY A 32 17.10 -1.97 8.81
CA GLY A 32 16.96 -0.51 8.71
C GLY A 32 15.86 -0.07 7.74
N SER A 33 15.75 -0.74 6.58
CA SER A 33 14.73 -0.44 5.58
C SER A 33 13.34 -0.88 6.04
N LEU A 34 13.25 -2.06 6.65
CA LEU A 34 12.01 -2.58 7.22
C LEU A 34 11.50 -1.67 8.34
N LEU A 35 12.39 -1.30 9.27
CA LEU A 35 12.04 -0.40 10.38
C LEU A 35 11.55 0.96 9.85
N ASN A 36 12.26 1.55 8.90
CA ASN A 36 11.86 2.83 8.29
C ASN A 36 10.49 2.73 7.60
N LEU A 37 10.21 1.62 6.91
CA LEU A 37 8.91 1.40 6.26
C LEU A 37 7.79 1.30 7.31
N LYS A 38 7.98 0.49 8.35
CA LYS A 38 7.02 0.35 9.46
C LYS A 38 6.80 1.70 10.17
N LEU A 39 7.87 2.42 10.52
CA LEU A 39 7.78 3.74 11.13
C LEU A 39 7.00 4.74 10.28
N LYS A 40 7.27 4.77 8.96
CA LYS A 40 6.53 5.64 8.04
C LYS A 40 5.04 5.33 8.05
N ASN A 41 4.68 4.05 8.00
CA ASN A 41 3.30 3.60 7.99
C ASN A 41 2.58 3.92 9.30
N HIS A 42 3.21 3.59 10.44
CA HIS A 42 2.62 3.85 11.76
C HIS A 42 2.57 5.35 12.10
N ASN A 43 3.55 6.15 11.65
CA ASN A 43 3.46 7.61 11.77
C ASN A 43 2.27 8.18 11.01
N ALA A 44 1.99 7.67 9.80
CA ALA A 44 0.82 8.09 9.03
C ALA A 44 -0.49 7.74 9.77
N LEU A 45 -0.57 6.54 10.36
CA LEU A 45 -1.71 6.14 11.19
C LEU A 45 -1.84 7.03 12.44
N ALA A 46 -0.74 7.31 13.14
CA ALA A 46 -0.74 8.18 14.31
C ALA A 46 -1.21 9.60 14.00
N MET A 47 -0.81 10.16 12.85
CA MET A 47 -1.29 11.46 12.37
C MET A 47 -2.80 11.44 12.09
N LEU A 48 -3.29 10.32 11.53
CA LEU A 48 -4.73 10.13 11.27
C LEU A 48 -5.51 10.01 12.58
N VAL A 49 -5.00 9.29 13.58
CA VAL A 49 -5.60 9.17 14.92
C VAL A 49 -5.71 10.53 15.61
N LYS A 50 -4.67 11.38 15.46
CA LYS A 50 -4.67 12.76 16.03
C LYS A 50 -5.58 13.73 15.26
N GLY A 51 -6.11 13.36 14.10
CA GLY A 51 -6.86 14.27 13.23
C GLY A 51 -5.99 15.31 12.50
N GLU A 52 -4.67 15.07 12.44
CA GLU A 52 -3.67 15.94 11.81
C GLU A 52 -3.21 15.41 10.43
N ALA A 53 -3.76 14.25 10.02
CA ALA A 53 -3.42 13.64 8.74
C ALA A 53 -3.84 14.54 7.57
N ARG A 54 -2.97 14.59 6.58
CA ARG A 54 -3.20 15.22 5.28
C ARG A 54 -3.21 14.14 4.20
N ARG A 55 -3.40 14.55 2.96
CA ARG A 55 -3.43 13.65 1.82
C ARG A 55 -2.21 12.70 1.74
N LYS A 56 -1.02 13.21 2.06
CA LYS A 56 0.21 12.38 2.00
C LYS A 56 0.21 11.23 3.01
N GLU A 57 -0.36 11.43 4.21
CA GLU A 57 -0.51 10.36 5.20
C GLU A 57 -1.52 9.33 4.73
N LEU A 58 -2.61 9.76 4.12
CA LEU A 58 -3.61 8.86 3.52
C LEU A 58 -3.01 8.05 2.37
N ASP A 59 -2.24 8.68 1.49
CA ASP A 59 -1.57 7.99 0.38
C ASP A 59 -0.61 6.89 0.89
N VAL A 60 0.09 7.14 2.02
CA VAL A 60 0.93 6.13 2.68
C VAL A 60 0.09 4.95 3.17
N LEU A 61 -1.00 5.21 3.89
CA LEU A 61 -1.88 4.17 4.43
C LEU A 61 -2.58 3.39 3.31
N ILE A 62 -3.07 4.06 2.28
CA ILE A 62 -3.66 3.42 1.10
C ILE A 62 -2.64 2.50 0.43
N SER A 63 -1.40 2.96 0.27
CA SER A 63 -0.33 2.14 -0.32
C SER A 63 -0.01 0.92 0.53
N ALA A 64 0.10 1.07 1.85
CA ALA A 64 0.37 -0.03 2.77
C ALA A 64 -0.74 -1.07 2.75
N LEU A 65 -2.01 -0.65 2.85
CA LEU A 65 -3.15 -1.57 2.89
C LEU A 65 -3.42 -2.25 1.54
N ASN A 66 -3.23 -1.56 0.41
CA ASN A 66 -3.29 -2.20 -0.91
C ASN A 66 -2.18 -3.25 -1.07
N THR A 67 -0.97 -2.97 -0.55
CA THR A 67 0.12 -3.94 -0.54
C THR A 67 -0.23 -5.14 0.35
N CYS A 68 -0.82 -4.89 1.52
CA CYS A 68 -1.32 -5.92 2.42
C CYS A 68 -2.34 -6.85 1.72
N GLU A 69 -3.34 -6.28 1.05
CA GLU A 69 -4.33 -7.05 0.28
C GLU A 69 -3.68 -7.85 -0.85
N ALA A 70 -2.74 -7.25 -1.59
CA ALA A 70 -2.01 -7.93 -2.66
C ALA A 70 -1.18 -9.11 -2.11
N LEU A 71 -0.56 -8.97 -0.94
CA LEU A 71 0.16 -10.05 -0.27
C LEU A 71 -0.78 -11.18 0.18
N VAL A 72 -1.97 -10.85 0.68
CA VAL A 72 -3.02 -11.85 0.97
C VAL A 72 -3.39 -12.63 -0.29
N LEU A 73 -3.60 -11.95 -1.42
CA LEU A 73 -3.89 -12.59 -2.72
C LEU A 73 -2.74 -13.49 -3.21
N MET A 74 -1.50 -13.19 -2.81
CA MET A 74 -0.32 -14.00 -3.11
C MET A 74 -0.14 -15.19 -2.14
N GLY A 75 -0.99 -15.34 -1.12
CA GLY A 75 -0.94 -16.45 -0.17
C GLY A 75 -0.41 -16.11 1.22
N PHE A 76 -0.03 -14.86 1.48
CA PHE A 76 0.51 -14.42 2.78
C PHE A 76 -0.61 -13.95 3.71
N GLY A 77 -1.09 -14.85 4.59
CA GLY A 77 -2.14 -14.54 5.55
C GLY A 77 -3.55 -14.58 4.94
N THR A 78 -3.84 -15.57 4.10
CA THR A 78 -5.15 -15.75 3.44
C THR A 78 -6.30 -15.87 4.41
N GLU A 79 -6.07 -16.46 5.58
CA GLU A 79 -7.03 -16.57 6.68
C GLU A 79 -7.46 -15.22 7.25
N TYR A 80 -6.64 -14.18 7.04
CA TYR A 80 -6.88 -12.80 7.48
C TYR A 80 -7.33 -11.88 6.34
N ALA A 81 -7.79 -12.42 5.21
CA ALA A 81 -8.23 -11.63 4.05
C ALA A 81 -9.31 -10.59 4.41
N PHE A 82 -10.20 -10.95 5.36
CA PHE A 82 -11.23 -10.04 5.85
C PHE A 82 -10.65 -8.85 6.61
N VAL A 83 -9.52 -9.02 7.33
CA VAL A 83 -8.85 -7.93 8.07
C VAL A 83 -8.30 -6.90 7.09
N ALA A 84 -7.58 -7.35 6.05
CA ALA A 84 -7.05 -6.46 5.01
C ALA A 84 -8.17 -5.68 4.30
N LYS A 85 -9.26 -6.38 3.93
CA LYS A 85 -10.41 -5.77 3.27
C LYS A 85 -11.12 -4.76 4.17
N ASN A 86 -11.39 -5.11 5.42
CA ASN A 86 -12.05 -4.22 6.38
C ASN A 86 -11.21 -2.96 6.62
N GLY A 87 -9.87 -3.10 6.71
CA GLY A 87 -8.96 -1.95 6.81
C GLY A 87 -9.07 -1.00 5.62
N LEU A 88 -9.10 -1.54 4.40
CA LEU A 88 -9.30 -0.74 3.18
C LEU A 88 -10.67 -0.06 3.14
N ASP A 89 -11.73 -0.77 3.50
CA ASP A 89 -13.09 -0.22 3.51
C ASP A 89 -13.22 0.87 4.60
N ALA A 90 -12.63 0.69 5.78
CA ALA A 90 -12.59 1.71 6.84
C ALA A 90 -11.84 2.97 6.37
N LEU A 91 -10.65 2.80 5.76
CA LEU A 91 -9.89 3.93 5.22
C LEU A 91 -10.63 4.66 4.10
N LEU A 92 -11.35 3.93 3.25
CA LEU A 92 -12.18 4.51 2.19
C LEU A 92 -13.28 5.42 2.78
N GLU A 93 -13.95 4.99 3.86
CA GLU A 93 -14.99 5.79 4.51
C GLU A 93 -14.39 7.06 5.18
N VAL A 94 -13.21 6.95 5.79
CA VAL A 94 -12.46 8.11 6.30
C VAL A 94 -12.14 9.09 5.18
N CYS A 95 -11.64 8.60 4.04
CA CYS A 95 -11.33 9.43 2.88
C CYS A 95 -12.57 10.13 2.32
N LYS A 96 -13.67 9.41 2.12
CA LYS A 96 -14.94 10.00 1.65
C LYS A 96 -15.45 11.09 2.59
N ARG A 97 -15.36 10.86 3.89
CA ARG A 97 -15.77 11.82 4.92
C ARG A 97 -14.87 13.04 4.92
N GLY A 98 -13.55 12.83 4.88
CA GLY A 98 -12.55 13.91 4.87
C GLY A 98 -12.63 14.79 3.64
N MET A 99 -12.93 14.24 2.46
CA MET A 99 -13.15 15.02 1.24
C MET A 99 -14.35 15.97 1.32
N ARG A 100 -15.34 15.67 2.16
CA ARG A 100 -16.52 16.53 2.38
C ARG A 100 -16.29 17.59 3.44
N THR A 101 -15.46 17.29 4.45
CA THR A 101 -15.28 18.13 5.65
C THR A 101 -13.94 18.85 5.69
N ASP A 102 -13.04 18.51 4.76
CA ASP A 102 -11.61 18.91 4.75
C ASP A 102 -10.83 18.45 6.00
N HIS A 103 -11.38 17.48 6.75
CA HIS A 103 -10.78 16.89 7.92
C HIS A 103 -10.90 15.37 7.91
N TYR A 104 -9.76 14.69 8.10
CA TYR A 104 -9.70 13.23 8.16
C TYR A 104 -9.70 12.79 9.62
N ILE A 105 -10.86 12.33 10.10
CA ILE A 105 -11.08 11.95 11.48
C ILE A 105 -11.52 10.49 11.54
N LEU A 106 -10.89 9.70 12.42
CA LEU A 106 -11.27 8.33 12.70
C LEU A 106 -12.42 8.25 13.71
N LYS A 107 -13.31 7.29 13.51
CA LYS A 107 -14.21 6.79 14.55
C LYS A 107 -13.51 5.65 15.31
N GLY A 108 -13.92 5.39 16.56
CA GLY A 108 -13.25 4.38 17.39
C GLY A 108 -13.17 2.99 16.74
N ALA A 109 -14.26 2.52 16.10
CA ALA A 109 -14.26 1.24 15.39
C ALA A 109 -13.34 1.22 14.16
N GLU A 110 -13.28 2.34 13.40
CA GLU A 110 -12.37 2.47 12.26
C GLU A 110 -10.91 2.44 12.69
N MET A 111 -10.59 3.04 13.84
CA MET A 111 -9.24 3.04 14.41
C MET A 111 -8.77 1.62 14.72
N GLN A 112 -9.61 0.82 15.40
CA GLN A 112 -9.29 -0.56 15.71
C GLN A 112 -9.09 -1.40 14.43
N THR A 113 -9.99 -1.26 13.47
CA THR A 113 -9.93 -1.99 12.20
C THR A 113 -8.66 -1.64 11.40
N LEU A 114 -8.26 -0.38 11.38
CA LEU A 114 -7.03 0.06 10.71
C LEU A 114 -5.78 -0.45 11.44
N ASP A 115 -5.77 -0.42 12.77
CA ASP A 115 -4.66 -0.94 13.57
C ASP A 115 -4.45 -2.44 13.32
N GLU A 116 -5.53 -3.24 13.34
CA GLU A 116 -5.48 -4.68 13.03
C GLU A 116 -4.92 -4.94 11.62
N ALA A 117 -5.36 -4.18 10.63
CA ALA A 117 -4.87 -4.32 9.27
C ALA A 117 -3.40 -3.91 9.11
N MET A 118 -2.94 -2.89 9.84
CA MET A 118 -1.54 -2.50 9.88
C MET A 118 -0.66 -3.53 10.58
N GLN A 119 -1.13 -4.14 11.65
CA GLN A 119 -0.43 -5.25 12.33
C GLN A 119 -0.31 -6.48 11.41
N LEU A 120 -1.36 -6.80 10.64
CA LEU A 120 -1.28 -7.85 9.62
C LEU A 120 -0.21 -7.53 8.59
N HIS A 121 -0.20 -6.30 8.06
CA HIS A 121 0.81 -5.87 7.10
C HIS A 121 2.23 -5.97 7.66
N ASP A 122 2.44 -5.58 8.91
CA ASP A 122 3.75 -5.68 9.57
C ASP A 122 4.25 -7.13 9.67
N LYS A 123 3.36 -8.07 10.00
CA LYS A 123 3.67 -9.50 10.02
C LYS A 123 3.99 -10.05 8.63
N GLN A 124 3.26 -9.60 7.62
CA GLN A 124 3.57 -9.97 6.22
C GLN A 124 4.97 -9.51 5.81
N LEU A 125 5.34 -8.26 6.15
CA LEU A 125 6.67 -7.71 5.86
C LEU A 125 7.82 -8.49 6.52
N GLU A 126 7.57 -9.17 7.63
CA GLU A 126 8.56 -9.99 8.34
C GLU A 126 8.84 -11.33 7.64
N ILE A 127 7.90 -11.84 6.87
CA ILE A 127 7.97 -13.17 6.26
C ILE A 127 8.22 -13.16 4.77
N VAL A 128 7.90 -12.08 4.06
CA VAL A 128 8.06 -12.00 2.60
C VAL A 128 9.49 -11.67 2.19
N THR A 129 9.85 -12.07 0.98
CA THR A 129 11.09 -11.67 0.32
C THR A 129 10.95 -10.33 -0.39
N VAL A 130 12.09 -9.72 -0.73
CA VAL A 130 12.11 -8.47 -1.51
C VAL A 130 11.38 -8.63 -2.86
N GLY A 131 11.55 -9.77 -3.53
CA GLY A 131 10.88 -10.04 -4.80
C GLY A 131 9.37 -10.21 -4.67
N GLU A 132 8.90 -10.82 -3.59
CA GLU A 132 7.46 -10.95 -3.30
C GLU A 132 6.83 -9.60 -2.97
N LEU A 133 7.52 -8.77 -2.19
CA LEU A 133 7.08 -7.40 -1.91
C LEU A 133 7.02 -6.57 -3.20
N ASP A 134 8.04 -6.63 -4.07
CA ASP A 134 8.02 -5.94 -5.37
C ASP A 134 6.90 -6.46 -6.28
N ARG A 135 6.65 -7.78 -6.28
CA ARG A 135 5.53 -8.38 -7.03
C ARG A 135 4.17 -7.88 -6.53
N SER A 136 3.97 -7.79 -5.21
CA SER A 136 2.73 -7.27 -4.65
C SER A 136 2.49 -5.81 -5.07
N GLN A 137 3.52 -4.99 -5.05
CA GLN A 137 3.45 -3.60 -5.52
C GLN A 137 3.18 -3.49 -7.04
N ARG A 138 3.66 -4.45 -7.85
CA ARG A 138 3.30 -4.51 -9.27
C ARG A 138 1.82 -4.83 -9.46
N ILE A 139 1.28 -5.78 -8.70
CA ILE A 139 -0.17 -6.10 -8.72
C ILE A 139 -0.98 -4.83 -8.42
N VAL A 140 -0.64 -4.10 -7.36
CA VAL A 140 -1.31 -2.83 -7.01
C VAL A 140 -1.24 -1.83 -8.17
N ARG A 141 -0.06 -1.63 -8.76
CA ARG A 141 0.11 -0.71 -9.90
C ARG A 141 -0.71 -1.12 -11.13
N ASP A 142 -0.82 -2.42 -11.40
CA ASP A 142 -1.56 -2.93 -12.56
C ASP A 142 -3.08 -2.78 -12.36
N VAL A 143 -3.57 -3.00 -11.13
CA VAL A 143 -4.97 -2.71 -10.76
C VAL A 143 -5.29 -1.22 -10.93
N LEU A 144 -4.41 -0.33 -10.47
CA LEU A 144 -4.56 1.12 -10.65
C LEU A 144 -4.59 1.53 -12.13
N ARG A 145 -3.72 0.95 -12.97
CA ARG A 145 -3.66 1.22 -14.41
C ARG A 145 -4.88 0.71 -15.15
N SER A 146 -5.44 -0.41 -14.73
CA SER A 146 -6.63 -1.02 -15.36
C SER A 146 -7.92 -0.25 -15.07
N LYS A 147 -7.88 0.82 -14.27
CA LYS A 147 -9.03 1.61 -13.80
C LYS A 147 -10.11 0.76 -13.08
N LYS A 148 -9.77 -0.43 -12.61
CA LYS A 148 -10.65 -1.30 -11.81
C LYS A 148 -10.65 -0.93 -10.32
N VAL A 149 -10.32 0.31 -10.00
CA VAL A 149 -10.27 0.85 -8.64
C VAL A 149 -11.56 1.57 -8.28
N LYS A 150 -11.94 1.50 -7.01
CA LYS A 150 -12.96 2.37 -6.46
C LYS A 150 -12.41 3.79 -6.45
N VAL A 151 -12.86 4.62 -7.40
CA VAL A 151 -12.49 6.04 -7.45
C VAL A 151 -13.41 6.79 -6.51
N ILE A 152 -12.84 7.54 -5.56
CA ILE A 152 -13.59 8.47 -4.73
C ILE A 152 -13.80 9.72 -5.58
N ASN A 153 -14.99 9.87 -6.18
CA ASN A 153 -15.31 11.04 -6.98
C ASN A 153 -15.87 12.15 -6.10
N ASP A 154 -15.32 13.36 -6.25
CA ASP A 154 -15.88 14.61 -5.67
C ASP A 154 -17.29 14.97 -6.18
N LYS A 155 -17.81 14.19 -7.16
CA LYS A 155 -19.06 14.52 -7.88
C LYS A 155 -20.35 14.05 -7.19
N GLU A 156 -20.28 13.46 -6.00
CA GLU A 156 -21.48 13.26 -5.16
C GLU A 156 -21.79 14.48 -4.28
N LYS A 157 -21.33 15.67 -4.67
CA LYS A 157 -21.85 16.91 -4.13
C LYS A 157 -23.15 17.24 -4.88
N VAL A 158 -24.24 17.26 -4.13
CA VAL A 158 -25.54 17.87 -4.44
C VAL A 158 -26.51 16.98 -5.22
N LYS A 159 -27.35 16.30 -4.48
CA LYS A 159 -28.80 16.43 -4.64
C LYS A 159 -29.44 16.44 -3.27
#